data_ad2e8c2060a1fddf917077497a01d11b
#
_entry.id   ad2e8c2060a1fddf917077497a01d11b
#
_cell.length_a   1.000
_cell.length_b   1.000
_cell.length_c   1.000
_cell.angle_alpha   90.00
_cell.angle_beta   90.00
_cell.angle_gamma   90.00
#
_symmetry.space_group_name_H-M   'P 1'
#
loop_
_entity.id
_entity.type
_entity.pdbx_description
1 polymer ?
#
loop_
_entity_poly.entity_id
_entity_poly.type
_entity_poly.pdbx_seq_one_letter_code
_entity_poly.pdbx_strand_id
1 'polypeptide(L)'
;MDAVALMGKIIKQASEATKDNHCFGAAKIVVFCNAVEDNPFMAGAFHGVGEADCVLNVGVSGPGVVRSALSKMPDASISEVAEQIKKTAFKITRMGQLVGAEASKMLGVPFGIVDLSLAPTPAVGDSVAHILEEIGLESCGAHGTTAA
;
A
#
# COMPACT_ATOMS: atom_id res chain seq x y z
N MET A 1 -22.58 0.62 -18.62
CA MET A 1 -22.56 1.99 -18.07
C MET A 1 -23.42 2.15 -16.83
N ASP A 2 -24.55 1.46 -16.74
CA ASP A 2 -25.45 1.59 -15.58
C ASP A 2 -24.84 1.13 -14.24
N ALA A 3 -24.02 0.06 -14.26
CA ALA A 3 -23.35 -0.43 -13.07
C ALA A 3 -22.33 0.58 -12.50
N VAL A 4 -21.59 1.27 -13.36
CA VAL A 4 -20.64 2.32 -12.96
C VAL A 4 -21.36 3.50 -12.33
N ALA A 5 -22.46 3.95 -12.95
CA ALA A 5 -23.28 5.04 -12.43
C ALA A 5 -23.94 4.66 -11.09
N LEU A 6 -24.39 3.41 -10.95
CA LEU A 6 -24.98 2.90 -9.70
C LEU A 6 -23.91 2.85 -8.59
N MET A 7 -22.72 2.35 -8.89
CA MET A 7 -21.62 2.31 -7.93
C MET A 7 -21.20 3.71 -7.47
N GLY A 8 -21.15 4.68 -8.39
CA GLY A 8 -20.90 6.08 -8.03
C GLY A 8 -21.94 6.64 -7.05
N LYS A 9 -23.21 6.30 -7.23
CA LYS A 9 -24.29 6.68 -6.28
C LYS A 9 -24.10 6.00 -4.91
N ILE A 10 -23.74 4.73 -4.88
CA ILE A 10 -23.50 3.98 -3.63
C ILE A 10 -22.34 4.61 -2.85
N ILE A 11 -21.22 4.88 -3.51
CA ILE A 11 -20.05 5.51 -2.87
C ILE A 11 -20.42 6.89 -2.32
N LYS A 12 -21.14 7.69 -3.10
CA LYS A 12 -21.62 9.01 -2.67
C LYS A 12 -22.52 8.91 -1.44
N GLN A 13 -23.50 8.01 -1.44
CA GLN A 13 -24.40 7.81 -0.31
C GLN A 13 -23.69 7.31 0.93
N ALA A 14 -22.72 6.37 0.78
CA ALA A 14 -21.91 5.90 1.88
C ALA A 14 -21.04 7.02 2.48
N SER A 15 -20.50 7.88 1.63
CA SER A 15 -19.75 9.07 2.04
C SER A 15 -20.63 10.05 2.83
N GLU A 16 -21.79 10.40 2.28
CA GLU A 16 -22.74 11.33 2.92
C GLU A 16 -23.26 10.78 4.26
N ALA A 17 -23.60 9.48 4.32
CA ALA A 17 -24.09 8.83 5.53
C ALA A 17 -23.05 8.78 6.67
N THR A 18 -21.78 8.89 6.35
CA THR A 18 -20.68 8.82 7.32
C THR A 18 -19.81 10.08 7.35
N LYS A 19 -20.36 11.21 6.86
CA LYS A 19 -19.61 12.48 6.78
C LYS A 19 -19.06 12.96 8.12
N ASP A 20 -19.79 12.76 9.21
CA ASP A 20 -19.40 13.15 10.56
C ASP A 20 -18.28 12.23 11.13
N ASN A 21 -18.01 11.11 10.46
CA ASN A 21 -16.91 10.20 10.76
C ASN A 21 -15.94 10.12 9.55
N HIS A 22 -15.50 11.27 9.05
CA HIS A 22 -14.52 11.39 7.97
C HIS A 22 -14.83 10.57 6.71
N CYS A 23 -16.12 10.38 6.39
CA CYS A 23 -16.58 9.58 5.24
C CYS A 23 -16.11 8.11 5.27
N PHE A 24 -15.89 7.55 6.47
CA PHE A 24 -15.29 6.22 6.65
C PHE A 24 -16.06 5.09 5.96
N GLY A 25 -17.37 5.23 5.77
CA GLY A 25 -18.17 4.26 5.03
C GLY A 25 -17.73 4.11 3.57
N ALA A 26 -17.37 5.21 2.92
CA ALA A 26 -16.85 5.19 1.54
C ALA A 26 -15.43 4.58 1.48
N ALA A 27 -14.61 4.78 2.51
CA ALA A 27 -13.27 4.22 2.58
C ALA A 27 -13.24 2.67 2.65
N LYS A 28 -14.36 2.05 2.99
CA LYS A 28 -14.52 0.59 3.00
C LYS A 28 -14.93 0.00 1.65
N ILE A 29 -15.22 0.83 0.66
CA ILE A 29 -15.69 0.40 -0.66
C ILE A 29 -14.59 0.67 -1.67
N VAL A 30 -14.11 -0.40 -2.31
CA VAL A 30 -13.11 -0.31 -3.37
C VAL A 30 -13.68 -0.93 -4.64
N VAL A 31 -13.52 -0.24 -5.76
CA VAL A 31 -13.96 -0.72 -7.07
C VAL A 31 -12.75 -0.77 -8.00
N PHE A 32 -12.51 -1.92 -8.56
CA PHE A 32 -11.45 -2.14 -9.54
C PHE A 32 -12.05 -2.43 -10.92
N CYS A 33 -11.40 -1.93 -11.96
CA CYS A 33 -11.75 -2.23 -13.35
C CYS A 33 -10.55 -2.93 -14.00
N ASN A 34 -10.82 -4.01 -14.75
CA ASN A 34 -9.79 -4.79 -15.44
C ASN A 34 -8.63 -5.24 -14.51
N ALA A 35 -8.98 -5.57 -13.26
CA ALA A 35 -8.00 -6.11 -12.33
C ALA A 35 -7.48 -7.46 -12.82
N VAL A 36 -6.19 -7.69 -12.69
CA VAL A 36 -5.56 -8.98 -12.97
C VAL A 36 -5.92 -9.95 -11.86
N GLU A 37 -6.30 -11.18 -12.23
CA GLU A 37 -6.58 -12.26 -11.27
C GLU A 37 -5.33 -12.57 -10.43
N ASP A 38 -5.55 -13.04 -9.21
CA ASP A 38 -4.51 -13.45 -8.26
C ASP A 38 -3.46 -12.36 -7.94
N ASN A 39 -3.89 -11.13 -8.05
CA ASN A 39 -3.07 -9.98 -7.70
C ASN A 39 -3.36 -9.55 -6.25
N PRO A 40 -2.46 -9.75 -5.30
CA PRO A 40 -2.63 -9.23 -3.95
C PRO A 40 -2.48 -7.71 -3.96
N PHE A 41 -3.26 -7.08 -3.13
CA PHE A 41 -3.27 -5.64 -2.98
C PHE A 41 -3.46 -5.32 -1.50
N MET A 42 -2.85 -4.27 -0.97
CA MET A 42 -2.97 -3.96 0.46
C MET A 42 -4.41 -3.70 0.90
N ALA A 43 -5.27 -3.20 0.01
CA ALA A 43 -6.70 -2.99 0.24
C ALA A 43 -7.57 -4.22 -0.07
N GLY A 44 -7.01 -5.30 -0.61
CA GLY A 44 -7.74 -6.49 -0.99
C GLY A 44 -6.91 -7.48 -1.79
N ALA A 45 -7.52 -8.57 -2.21
CA ALA A 45 -6.93 -9.56 -3.09
C ALA A 45 -7.96 -10.01 -4.13
N PHE A 46 -7.48 -10.42 -5.30
CA PHE A 46 -8.32 -10.94 -6.37
C PHE A 46 -8.05 -12.42 -6.54
N HIS A 47 -9.11 -13.23 -6.53
CA HIS A 47 -9.03 -14.65 -6.78
C HIS A 47 -9.36 -14.97 -8.23
N GLY A 48 -8.51 -15.77 -8.87
CA GLY A 48 -8.78 -16.39 -10.16
C GLY A 48 -9.56 -17.68 -10.05
N VAL A 49 -10.10 -18.13 -11.18
CA VAL A 49 -10.92 -19.37 -11.26
C VAL A 49 -10.09 -20.65 -11.20
N GLY A 50 -8.80 -20.58 -11.31
CA GLY A 50 -7.88 -21.73 -11.31
C GLY A 50 -7.12 -21.93 -10.00
N GLU A 51 -7.29 -21.02 -9.02
CA GLU A 51 -6.55 -20.99 -7.77
C GLU A 51 -7.26 -21.74 -6.64
N ALA A 52 -6.57 -21.89 -5.51
CA ALA A 52 -7.15 -22.48 -4.31
C ALA A 52 -8.28 -21.58 -3.75
N ASP A 53 -9.25 -22.19 -3.04
CA ASP A 53 -10.37 -21.46 -2.43
C ASP A 53 -9.93 -20.37 -1.45
N CYS A 54 -8.71 -20.45 -0.96
CA CYS A 54 -8.10 -19.41 -0.13
C CYS A 54 -6.58 -19.34 -0.35
N VAL A 55 -6.03 -18.14 -0.21
CA VAL A 55 -4.60 -17.88 -0.29
C VAL A 55 -4.21 -16.83 0.76
N LEU A 56 -3.02 -16.96 1.32
CA LEU A 56 -2.47 -15.99 2.26
C LEU A 56 -1.49 -15.08 1.54
N ASN A 57 -1.76 -13.80 1.51
CA ASN A 57 -0.86 -12.78 0.98
C ASN A 57 -0.40 -11.86 2.12
N VAL A 58 0.78 -11.27 1.97
CA VAL A 58 1.33 -10.33 2.94
C VAL A 58 1.40 -8.95 2.31
N GLY A 59 0.64 -8.00 2.84
CA GLY A 59 0.77 -6.57 2.50
C GLY A 59 1.65 -5.86 3.52
N VAL A 60 2.58 -5.04 3.04
CA VAL A 60 3.48 -4.27 3.91
C VAL A 60 3.29 -2.78 3.65
N SER A 61 3.02 -2.00 4.71
CA SER A 61 3.07 -0.54 4.64
C SER A 61 4.53 -0.10 4.59
N GLY A 62 5.00 0.28 3.41
CA GLY A 62 6.41 0.55 3.13
C GLY A 62 6.89 1.98 3.40
N PRO A 63 6.07 3.05 3.22
CA PRO A 63 6.58 4.44 3.24
C PRO A 63 7.26 4.82 4.55
N GLY A 64 6.66 4.52 5.69
CA GLY A 64 7.22 4.85 7.00
C GLY A 64 8.55 4.17 7.27
N VAL A 65 8.73 2.93 6.81
CA VAL A 65 10.00 2.19 6.97
C VAL A 65 11.09 2.81 6.10
N VAL A 66 10.78 3.16 4.86
CA VAL A 66 11.73 3.84 3.96
C VAL A 66 12.12 5.19 4.53
N ARG A 67 11.16 6.01 4.94
CA ARG A 67 11.42 7.30 5.58
C ARG A 67 12.33 7.15 6.79
N SER A 68 12.03 6.23 7.69
CA SER A 68 12.85 5.98 8.88
C SER A 68 14.28 5.51 8.57
N ALA A 69 14.50 4.88 7.42
CA ALA A 69 15.84 4.51 6.98
C ALA A 69 16.60 5.73 6.44
N LEU A 70 15.91 6.61 5.72
CA LEU A 70 16.51 7.81 5.11
C LEU A 70 16.79 8.93 6.13
N SER A 71 15.97 9.08 7.16
CA SER A 71 16.17 10.09 8.21
C SER A 71 17.51 9.96 8.96
N LYS A 72 18.17 8.82 8.82
CA LYS A 72 19.52 8.56 9.38
C LYS A 72 20.65 8.99 8.46
N MET A 73 20.33 9.55 7.29
CA MET A 73 21.27 9.86 6.22
C MET A 73 21.01 11.28 5.64
N PRO A 74 21.01 12.34 6.47
CA PRO A 74 20.55 13.67 6.03
C PRO A 74 21.41 14.29 4.92
N ASP A 75 22.68 13.91 4.84
CA ASP A 75 23.65 14.45 3.87
C ASP A 75 23.99 13.47 2.75
N ALA A 76 23.17 12.42 2.57
CA ALA A 76 23.45 11.39 1.58
C ALA A 76 23.26 11.90 0.14
N SER A 77 24.11 11.46 -0.75
CA SER A 77 23.94 11.67 -2.18
C SER A 77 22.72 10.90 -2.71
N ILE A 78 22.19 11.31 -3.85
CA ILE A 78 21.07 10.62 -4.52
C ILE A 78 21.38 9.13 -4.74
N SER A 79 22.61 8.79 -5.08
CA SER A 79 23.01 7.40 -5.27
C SER A 79 22.95 6.60 -3.97
N GLU A 80 23.38 7.17 -2.85
CA GLU A 80 23.29 6.52 -1.54
C GLU A 80 21.85 6.37 -1.08
N VAL A 81 21.01 7.38 -1.31
CA VAL A 81 19.57 7.31 -1.06
C VAL A 81 18.93 6.17 -1.86
N ALA A 82 19.21 6.08 -3.16
CA ALA A 82 18.68 5.02 -4.02
C ALA A 82 19.12 3.62 -3.54
N GLU A 83 20.38 3.45 -3.17
CA GLU A 83 20.88 2.19 -2.63
C GLU A 83 20.25 1.85 -1.27
N GLN A 84 20.01 2.84 -0.42
CA GLN A 84 19.33 2.62 0.86
C GLN A 84 17.87 2.20 0.66
N ILE A 85 17.15 2.82 -0.29
CA ILE A 85 15.78 2.42 -0.65
C ILE A 85 15.75 0.97 -1.12
N LYS A 86 16.64 0.58 -2.05
CA LYS A 86 16.74 -0.80 -2.54
C LYS A 86 16.99 -1.80 -1.40
N LYS A 87 17.95 -1.52 -0.53
CA LYS A 87 18.26 -2.36 0.64
C LYS A 87 17.07 -2.49 1.58
N THR A 88 16.34 -1.40 1.79
CA THR A 88 15.15 -1.37 2.66
C THR A 88 14.04 -2.21 2.05
N ALA A 89 13.73 -2.01 0.76
CA ALA A 89 12.73 -2.79 0.04
C ALA A 89 13.05 -4.29 0.07
N PHE A 90 14.30 -4.67 -0.17
CA PHE A 90 14.74 -6.07 -0.11
C PHE A 90 14.54 -6.68 1.29
N LYS A 91 14.89 -5.95 2.34
CA LYS A 91 14.67 -6.42 3.73
C LYS A 91 13.20 -6.62 4.06
N ILE A 92 12.35 -5.68 3.65
CA ILE A 92 10.89 -5.75 3.88
C ILE A 92 10.31 -6.96 3.14
N THR A 93 10.63 -7.13 1.87
CA THR A 93 10.18 -8.26 1.06
C THR A 93 10.61 -9.59 1.68
N ARG A 94 11.87 -9.69 2.08
CA ARG A 94 12.38 -10.91 2.71
C ARG A 94 11.69 -11.23 4.03
N MET A 95 11.41 -10.21 4.83
CA MET A 95 10.66 -10.36 6.10
C MET A 95 9.23 -10.82 5.83
N GLY A 96 8.55 -10.18 4.87
CA GLY A 96 7.21 -10.57 4.44
C GLY A 96 7.14 -12.04 3.98
N GLN A 97 8.11 -12.49 3.20
CA GLN A 97 8.21 -13.89 2.76
C GLN A 97 8.37 -14.86 3.94
N LEU A 98 9.25 -14.54 4.88
CA LEU A 98 9.48 -15.41 6.05
C LEU A 98 8.23 -15.53 6.92
N VAL A 99 7.59 -14.41 7.22
CA VAL A 99 6.36 -14.38 8.02
C VAL A 99 5.23 -15.08 7.27
N GLY A 100 5.04 -14.81 5.98
CA GLY A 100 4.00 -15.41 5.16
C GLY A 100 4.18 -16.93 5.03
N ALA A 101 5.40 -17.40 4.82
CA ALA A 101 5.69 -18.83 4.74
C ALA A 101 5.41 -19.56 6.06
N GLU A 102 5.73 -18.94 7.19
CA GLU A 102 5.45 -19.54 8.50
C GLU A 102 3.95 -19.54 8.81
N ALA A 103 3.26 -18.42 8.55
CA ALA A 103 1.81 -18.34 8.70
C ALA A 103 1.08 -19.37 7.81
N SER A 104 1.55 -19.56 6.58
CA SER A 104 1.04 -20.58 5.66
C SER A 104 1.11 -21.98 6.26
N LYS A 105 2.23 -22.35 6.85
CA LYS A 105 2.38 -23.65 7.54
C LYS A 105 1.44 -23.79 8.73
N MET A 106 1.33 -22.75 9.56
CA MET A 106 0.49 -22.76 10.76
C MET A 106 -1.00 -22.88 10.44
N LEU A 107 -1.44 -22.21 9.35
CA LEU A 107 -2.84 -22.15 8.96
C LEU A 107 -3.24 -23.24 7.97
N GLY A 108 -2.29 -23.94 7.34
CA GLY A 108 -2.55 -24.90 6.27
C GLY A 108 -3.10 -24.25 4.99
N VAL A 109 -2.81 -22.97 4.77
CA VAL A 109 -3.27 -22.18 3.62
C VAL A 109 -2.08 -21.87 2.71
N PRO A 110 -2.20 -22.00 1.38
CA PRO A 110 -1.11 -21.66 0.47
C PRO A 110 -0.65 -20.21 0.64
N PHE A 111 0.67 -20.00 0.59
CA PHE A 111 1.24 -18.69 0.55
C PHE A 111 1.33 -18.20 -0.90
N GLY A 112 0.79 -17.01 -1.16
CA GLY A 112 0.82 -16.34 -2.45
C GLY A 112 2.04 -15.43 -2.57
N ILE A 113 1.83 -14.13 -2.48
CA ILE A 113 2.89 -13.14 -2.68
C ILE A 113 2.96 -12.09 -1.57
N VAL A 114 4.05 -11.31 -1.60
CA VAL A 114 4.22 -10.10 -0.79
C VAL A 114 3.91 -8.89 -1.64
N ASP A 115 2.96 -8.08 -1.21
CA ASP A 115 2.71 -6.76 -1.77
C ASP A 115 3.57 -5.72 -1.04
N LEU A 116 4.44 -5.07 -1.78
CA LEU A 116 5.33 -4.00 -1.32
C LEU A 116 4.87 -2.63 -1.83
N SER A 117 3.60 -2.43 -2.04
CA SER A 117 3.06 -1.13 -2.42
C SER A 117 3.42 -0.07 -1.38
N LEU A 118 3.83 1.10 -1.85
CA LEU A 118 4.08 2.26 -1.00
C LEU A 118 2.78 3.02 -0.75
N ALA A 119 1.70 2.29 -0.44
CA ALA A 119 0.41 2.87 -0.16
C ALA A 119 0.45 3.64 1.17
N PRO A 120 -0.08 4.87 1.21
CA PRO A 120 -0.07 5.68 2.41
C PRO A 120 -1.06 5.16 3.45
N THR A 121 -0.75 5.42 4.72
CA THR A 121 -1.71 5.29 5.83
C THR A 121 -1.97 6.66 6.45
N PRO A 122 -3.02 6.81 7.30
CA PRO A 122 -3.24 8.06 8.03
C PRO A 122 -2.15 8.39 9.07
N ALA A 123 -1.23 7.48 9.33
CA ALA A 123 -0.15 7.71 10.28
C ALA A 123 0.81 8.81 9.76
N VAL A 124 1.22 9.68 10.65
CA VAL A 124 2.15 10.76 10.32
C VAL A 124 3.47 10.19 9.82
N GLY A 125 3.90 10.62 8.64
CA GLY A 125 5.14 10.18 8.03
C GLY A 125 5.04 8.90 7.20
N ASP A 126 3.84 8.32 7.06
CA ASP A 126 3.64 7.09 6.31
C ASP A 126 3.03 7.36 4.92
N SER A 127 3.75 8.16 4.13
CA SER A 127 3.43 8.41 2.72
C SER A 127 4.70 8.67 1.90
N VAL A 128 4.62 8.49 0.59
CA VAL A 128 5.70 8.82 -0.35
C VAL A 128 6.05 10.30 -0.29
N ALA A 129 5.07 11.17 -0.11
CA ALA A 129 5.30 12.61 0.03
C ALA A 129 6.25 12.93 1.21
N HIS A 130 6.09 12.26 2.34
CA HIS A 130 7.01 12.41 3.47
C HIS A 130 8.41 11.82 3.22
N ILE A 131 8.52 10.81 2.34
CA ILE A 131 9.83 10.32 1.88
C ILE A 131 10.53 11.42 1.06
N LEU A 132 9.79 12.11 0.18
CA LEU A 132 10.30 13.19 -0.64
C LEU A 132 10.75 14.40 0.22
N GLU A 133 10.01 14.71 1.27
CA GLU A 133 10.46 15.72 2.27
C GLU A 133 11.79 15.31 2.92
N GLU A 134 11.91 14.05 3.33
CA GLU A 134 13.10 13.55 4.02
C GLU A 134 14.36 13.59 3.15
N ILE A 135 14.23 13.45 1.83
CA ILE A 135 15.35 13.55 0.89
C ILE A 135 15.63 14.98 0.42
N GLY A 136 14.99 15.98 1.02
CA GLY A 136 15.31 17.38 0.81
C GLY A 136 14.49 18.09 -0.27
N LEU A 137 13.39 17.49 -0.73
CA LEU A 137 12.39 18.23 -1.47
C LEU A 137 11.58 19.13 -0.54
N GLU A 138 10.82 20.06 -1.13
CA GLU A 138 9.94 20.94 -0.36
C GLU A 138 8.90 20.15 0.44
N SER A 139 8.16 20.86 1.30
CA SER A 139 7.12 20.26 2.14
C SER A 139 6.06 19.50 1.34
N CYS A 140 5.44 18.54 1.98
CA CYS A 140 4.35 17.74 1.43
C CYS A 140 3.23 18.65 0.87
N GLY A 141 2.83 18.42 -0.37
CA GLY A 141 1.88 19.25 -1.11
C GLY A 141 2.51 20.38 -1.94
N ALA A 142 3.80 20.64 -1.80
CA ALA A 142 4.51 21.58 -2.66
C ALA A 142 4.68 21.04 -4.09
N HIS A 143 5.00 21.92 -5.02
CA HIS A 143 5.26 21.53 -6.41
C HIS A 143 6.44 20.55 -6.48
N GLY A 144 6.22 19.40 -7.08
CA GLY A 144 7.19 18.30 -7.09
C GLY A 144 6.80 17.13 -6.18
N THR A 145 6.20 17.39 -5.02
CA THR A 145 5.64 16.35 -4.17
C THR A 145 4.19 15.98 -4.54
N THR A 146 3.48 16.89 -5.20
CA THR A 146 2.07 16.68 -5.63
C THR A 146 1.93 15.58 -6.69
N ALA A 147 2.99 15.28 -7.44
CA ALA A 147 2.99 14.22 -8.44
C ALA A 147 3.24 12.81 -7.84
N ALA A 148 3.65 12.74 -6.59
CA ALA A 148 3.86 11.51 -5.85
C ALA A 148 2.68 11.19 -4.93
#